data_d444c77c5671836520163941c89b0114
#
_entry.id   d444c77c5671836520163941c89b0114
#
_cell.length_a   1.000
_cell.length_b   1.000
_cell.length_c   1.000
_cell.angle_alpha   90.00
_cell.angle_beta   90.00
_cell.angle_gamma   90.00
#
_symmetry.space_group_name_H-M   'P 1'
#
loop_
_entity.id
_entity.type
_entity.pdbx_description
1 polymer ?
#
loop_
_entity_poly.entity_id
_entity_poly.type
_entity_poly.pdbx_seq_one_letter_code
_entity_poly.pdbx_strand_id
1 'polypeptide(L)'
;MSEITSILAKELIIVEKKIDAALKLLDEGNTIPFISRYRKEATGSLNDEQLRTLHERLTYLRNLEDKKNQVLGSIEEQGKLTPELKKQILDAQTLVVVEDLYRPYRPKRRTRAI
;
A
#
# COMPACT_ATOMS: atom_id res chain seq x y z
N MET A 1 4.45 -13.60 -5.20
CA MET A 1 3.45 -12.79 -4.55
C MET A 1 3.99 -11.44 -4.18
N SER A 2 3.13 -10.46 -4.10
CA SER A 2 3.59 -9.11 -3.80
C SER A 2 3.86 -8.94 -2.31
N GLU A 3 4.66 -7.94 -1.98
CA GLU A 3 4.93 -7.63 -0.59
C GLU A 3 3.65 -7.25 0.15
N ILE A 4 2.74 -6.59 -0.55
CA ILE A 4 1.46 -6.18 0.03
C ILE A 4 0.68 -7.41 0.48
N THR A 5 0.64 -8.46 -0.35
CA THR A 5 -0.05 -9.69 0.00
C THR A 5 0.56 -10.32 1.25
N SER A 6 1.88 -10.36 1.32
CA SER A 6 2.56 -10.92 2.50
C SER A 6 2.26 -10.13 3.76
N ILE A 7 2.28 -8.81 3.67
CA ILE A 7 1.99 -7.95 4.81
C ILE A 7 0.55 -8.17 5.28
N LEU A 8 -0.39 -8.21 4.34
CA LEU A 8 -1.80 -8.41 4.67
C LEU A 8 -2.03 -9.78 5.29
N ALA A 9 -1.34 -10.79 4.80
CA ALA A 9 -1.47 -12.13 5.36
C ALA A 9 -1.04 -12.15 6.82
N LYS A 10 0.03 -11.46 7.15
CA LYS A 10 0.51 -11.39 8.51
C LYS A 10 -0.41 -10.57 9.42
N GLU A 11 -0.89 -9.44 8.91
CA GLU A 11 -1.75 -8.56 9.70
C GLU A 11 -3.11 -9.15 9.98
N LEU A 12 -3.68 -9.81 8.99
CA LEU A 12 -5.04 -10.32 9.09
C LEU A 12 -5.13 -11.80 9.44
N ILE A 13 -3.97 -12.46 9.54
CA ILE A 13 -3.89 -13.88 9.83
C ILE A 13 -4.76 -14.68 8.85
N ILE A 14 -4.61 -14.36 7.57
CA ILE A 14 -5.33 -15.02 6.50
C ILE A 14 -4.31 -15.61 5.54
N VAL A 15 -4.63 -16.77 4.98
CA VAL A 15 -3.74 -17.42 4.02
C VAL A 15 -3.51 -16.52 2.81
N GLU A 16 -2.26 -16.40 2.38
CA GLU A 16 -1.91 -15.54 1.25
C GLU A 16 -2.71 -15.82 -0.03
N LYS A 17 -3.02 -17.08 -0.29
CA LYS A 17 -3.81 -17.43 -1.46
C LYS A 17 -5.19 -16.79 -1.43
N LYS A 18 -5.83 -16.76 -0.26
CA LYS A 18 -7.14 -16.16 -0.12
C LYS A 18 -7.08 -14.67 -0.34
N ILE A 19 -6.04 -14.04 0.19
CA ILE A 19 -5.84 -12.61 0.03
C ILE A 19 -5.60 -12.29 -1.44
N ASP A 20 -4.73 -13.05 -2.09
CA ASP A 20 -4.41 -12.82 -3.48
C ASP A 20 -5.65 -12.93 -4.37
N ALA A 21 -6.49 -13.95 -4.13
CA ALA A 21 -7.73 -14.12 -4.87
C ALA A 21 -8.67 -12.94 -4.63
N ALA A 22 -8.80 -12.48 -3.39
CA ALA A 22 -9.66 -11.35 -3.06
C ALA A 22 -9.16 -10.07 -3.72
N LEU A 23 -7.86 -9.82 -3.70
CA LEU A 23 -7.27 -8.65 -4.32
C LEU A 23 -7.50 -8.66 -5.83
N LYS A 24 -7.38 -9.81 -6.44
CA LYS A 24 -7.61 -9.96 -7.87
C LYS A 24 -9.05 -9.60 -8.22
N LEU A 25 -10.00 -10.12 -7.44
CA LEU A 25 -11.41 -9.83 -7.67
C LEU A 25 -11.73 -8.35 -7.46
N LEU A 26 -11.13 -7.72 -6.46
CA LEU A 26 -11.31 -6.29 -6.23
C LEU A 26 -10.73 -5.47 -7.37
N ASP A 27 -9.58 -5.89 -7.89
CA ASP A 27 -8.96 -5.20 -9.03
C ASP A 27 -9.78 -5.33 -10.30
N GLU A 28 -10.58 -6.38 -10.41
CA GLU A 28 -11.46 -6.57 -11.55
C GLU A 28 -12.71 -5.69 -11.48
N GLY A 29 -12.85 -4.93 -10.39
CA GLY A 29 -13.99 -4.04 -10.24
C GLY A 29 -15.16 -4.62 -9.48
N ASN A 30 -14.99 -5.79 -8.86
CA ASN A 30 -16.06 -6.39 -8.08
C ASN A 30 -16.22 -5.67 -6.75
N THR A 31 -17.48 -5.54 -6.30
CA THR A 31 -17.76 -4.93 -5.00
C THR A 31 -17.59 -5.96 -3.90
N ILE A 32 -17.39 -5.47 -2.67
CA ILE A 32 -17.24 -6.36 -1.52
C ILE A 32 -18.49 -7.23 -1.32
N PRO A 33 -19.72 -6.68 -1.33
CA PRO A 33 -20.92 -7.52 -1.21
C PRO A 33 -21.03 -8.58 -2.31
N PHE A 34 -20.62 -8.22 -3.52
CA PHE A 34 -20.65 -9.17 -4.63
C PHE A 34 -19.68 -10.32 -4.39
N ILE A 35 -18.46 -10.02 -3.95
CA ILE A 35 -17.45 -11.02 -3.69
C ILE A 35 -17.89 -11.94 -2.56
N SER A 36 -18.40 -11.40 -1.48
CA SER A 36 -18.79 -12.19 -0.33
C SER A 36 -20.00 -13.07 -0.63
N ARG A 37 -20.84 -12.63 -1.54
CA ARG A 37 -22.06 -13.39 -1.88
C ARG A 37 -21.85 -14.39 -3.03
N TYR A 38 -21.16 -13.96 -4.07
CA TYR A 38 -21.06 -14.76 -5.27
C TYR A 38 -19.68 -15.33 -5.56
N ARG A 39 -18.66 -14.91 -4.85
CA ARG A 39 -17.31 -15.37 -5.06
C ARG A 39 -16.65 -15.93 -3.79
N LYS A 40 -17.46 -16.46 -2.91
CA LYS A 40 -16.94 -17.06 -1.68
C LYS A 40 -15.91 -18.13 -1.93
N GLU A 41 -16.15 -18.95 -2.93
CA GLU A 41 -15.24 -20.03 -3.24
C GLU A 41 -13.86 -19.54 -3.64
N ALA A 42 -13.82 -18.45 -4.41
CA ALA A 42 -12.56 -17.89 -4.86
C ALA A 42 -11.75 -17.30 -3.72
N THR A 43 -12.44 -16.72 -2.73
CA THR A 43 -11.77 -16.09 -1.59
C THR A 43 -11.65 -16.98 -0.36
N GLY A 44 -12.07 -18.24 -0.48
CA GLY A 44 -12.02 -19.16 0.66
C GLY A 44 -13.00 -18.79 1.75
N SER A 45 -14.17 -18.28 1.37
CA SER A 45 -15.24 -17.92 2.29
C SER A 45 -14.96 -16.73 3.19
N LEU A 46 -14.23 -15.76 2.71
CA LEU A 46 -14.04 -14.51 3.44
C LEU A 46 -15.39 -13.79 3.52
N ASN A 47 -15.74 -13.31 4.71
CA ASN A 47 -17.00 -12.59 4.88
C ASN A 47 -16.83 -11.10 4.55
N ASP A 48 -17.95 -10.37 4.57
CA ASP A 48 -17.95 -8.93 4.26
C ASP A 48 -16.97 -8.14 5.10
N GLU A 49 -16.94 -8.43 6.38
CA GLU A 49 -16.08 -7.73 7.31
C GLU A 49 -14.60 -7.96 6.99
N GLN A 50 -14.25 -9.21 6.72
CA GLN A 50 -12.87 -9.54 6.38
C GLN A 50 -12.47 -8.89 5.06
N LEU A 51 -13.35 -8.91 4.07
CA LEU A 51 -13.10 -8.27 2.79
C LEU A 51 -12.97 -6.77 2.92
N ARG A 52 -13.79 -6.16 3.76
CA ARG A 52 -13.73 -4.72 3.98
C ARG A 52 -12.42 -4.32 4.64
N THR A 53 -12.02 -5.05 5.68
CA THR A 53 -10.75 -4.81 6.36
C THR A 53 -9.60 -4.98 5.38
N LEU A 54 -9.65 -6.03 4.58
CA LEU A 54 -8.62 -6.29 3.58
C LEU A 54 -8.53 -5.15 2.58
N HIS A 55 -9.68 -4.67 2.11
CA HIS A 55 -9.71 -3.58 1.13
C HIS A 55 -9.15 -2.28 1.72
N GLU A 56 -9.51 -1.97 2.94
CA GLU A 56 -9.00 -0.77 3.60
C GLU A 56 -7.49 -0.81 3.78
N ARG A 57 -6.99 -1.96 4.24
CA ARG A 57 -5.54 -2.11 4.42
C ARG A 57 -4.82 -2.11 3.08
N LEU A 58 -5.42 -2.72 2.08
CA LEU A 58 -4.85 -2.72 0.74
C LEU A 58 -4.71 -1.30 0.21
N THR A 59 -5.77 -0.51 0.35
CA THR A 59 -5.75 0.88 -0.11
C THR A 59 -4.66 1.67 0.62
N TYR A 60 -4.56 1.49 1.92
CA TYR A 60 -3.53 2.16 2.71
C TYR A 60 -2.13 1.76 2.25
N LEU A 61 -1.90 0.45 2.08
CA LEU A 61 -0.58 -0.04 1.70
C LEU A 61 -0.21 0.38 0.27
N ARG A 62 -1.18 0.44 -0.62
CA ARG A 62 -0.93 0.92 -1.97
C ARG A 62 -0.56 2.41 -1.98
N ASN A 63 -1.27 3.19 -1.17
CA ASN A 63 -0.95 4.61 -1.03
C ASN A 63 0.44 4.81 -0.43
N LEU A 64 0.79 3.97 0.55
CA LEU A 64 2.11 4.00 1.15
C LEU A 64 3.19 3.70 0.13
N GLU A 65 2.98 2.67 -0.68
CA GLU A 65 3.93 2.29 -1.71
C GLU A 65 4.10 3.39 -2.75
N ASP A 66 2.98 3.98 -3.20
CA ASP A 66 3.01 5.10 -4.13
C ASP A 66 3.78 6.28 -3.56
N LYS A 67 3.55 6.58 -2.29
CA LYS A 67 4.25 7.68 -1.64
C LYS A 67 5.74 7.40 -1.56
N LYS A 68 6.12 6.18 -1.24
CA LYS A 68 7.52 5.79 -1.21
C LYS A 68 8.17 6.01 -2.57
N ASN A 69 7.51 5.59 -3.63
CA ASN A 69 8.03 5.76 -4.98
C ASN A 69 8.15 7.24 -5.36
N GLN A 70 7.17 8.05 -5.00
CA GLN A 70 7.21 9.47 -5.26
C GLN A 70 8.37 10.13 -4.53
N VAL A 71 8.55 9.78 -3.27
CA VAL A 71 9.62 10.34 -2.44
C VAL A 71 10.97 9.94 -2.99
N LEU A 72 11.12 8.67 -3.32
CA LEU A 72 12.38 8.17 -3.88
C LEU A 72 12.72 8.90 -5.18
N GLY A 73 11.75 9.06 -6.06
CA GLY A 73 11.96 9.76 -7.32
C GLY A 73 12.34 11.21 -7.12
N SER A 74 11.66 11.89 -6.19
CA SER A 74 11.94 13.29 -5.89
C SER A 74 13.35 13.50 -5.36
N ILE A 75 13.75 12.66 -4.40
CA ILE A 75 15.09 12.77 -3.81
C ILE A 75 16.15 12.42 -4.83
N GLU A 76 15.88 11.42 -5.67
CA GLU A 76 16.80 11.03 -6.73
C GLU A 76 17.00 12.15 -7.73
N GLU A 77 15.93 12.85 -8.10
CA GLU A 77 16.03 13.99 -9.00
C GLU A 77 16.90 15.10 -8.42
N GLN A 78 16.88 15.24 -7.12
CA GLN A 78 17.71 16.23 -6.44
C GLN A 78 19.15 15.77 -6.28
N GLY A 79 19.45 14.53 -6.65
CA GLY A 79 20.77 13.97 -6.51
C GLY A 79 21.18 13.71 -5.07
N LYS A 80 20.20 13.60 -4.17
CA LYS A 80 20.47 13.39 -2.76
C LYS A 80 20.11 12.02 -2.25
N LEU A 81 19.64 11.15 -3.11
CA LEU A 81 19.26 9.80 -2.70
C LEU A 81 20.49 8.94 -2.43
N THR A 82 20.57 8.39 -1.24
CA THR A 82 21.64 7.48 -0.85
C THR A 82 21.08 6.08 -0.66
N PRO A 83 21.90 5.03 -0.72
CA PRO A 83 21.41 3.67 -0.47
C PRO A 83 20.80 3.51 0.91
N GLU A 84 21.36 4.20 1.91
CA GLU A 84 20.81 4.16 3.26
C GLU A 84 19.43 4.77 3.32
N LEU A 85 19.30 5.96 2.75
CA LEU A 85 18.01 6.67 2.74
C LEU A 85 16.97 5.87 1.98
N LYS A 86 17.36 5.29 0.84
CA LYS A 86 16.46 4.46 0.07
C LYS A 86 15.94 3.31 0.91
N LYS A 87 16.83 2.64 1.64
CA LYS A 87 16.45 1.53 2.48
C LYS A 87 15.49 1.97 3.59
N GLN A 88 15.77 3.09 4.21
CA GLN A 88 14.91 3.62 5.26
C GLN A 88 13.49 3.91 4.74
N ILE A 89 13.40 4.49 3.56
CA ILE A 89 12.10 4.79 2.95
C ILE A 89 11.37 3.50 2.60
N LEU A 90 12.06 2.54 2.01
CA LEU A 90 11.44 1.26 1.65
C LEU A 90 11.00 0.46 2.85
N ASP A 91 11.73 0.58 3.96
CA ASP A 91 11.39 -0.12 5.21
C ASP A 91 10.30 0.60 6.01
N ALA A 92 9.97 1.82 5.65
CA ALA A 92 8.94 2.57 6.37
C ALA A 92 7.60 1.85 6.31
N GLN A 93 6.92 1.74 7.43
CA GLN A 93 5.66 1.02 7.52
C GLN A 93 4.44 1.92 7.59
N THR A 94 4.65 3.23 7.65
CA THR A 94 3.55 4.17 7.69
C THR A 94 3.88 5.39 6.83
N LEU A 95 2.82 6.09 6.42
CA LEU A 95 3.00 7.33 5.66
C LEU A 95 3.73 8.38 6.47
N VAL A 96 3.49 8.40 7.77
CA VAL A 96 4.14 9.37 8.65
C VAL A 96 5.66 9.21 8.61
N VAL A 97 6.14 7.96 8.68
CA VAL A 97 7.58 7.70 8.62
C VAL A 97 8.16 8.14 7.28
N VAL A 98 7.46 7.84 6.19
CA VAL A 98 7.92 8.24 4.86
C VAL A 98 8.01 9.75 4.76
N GLU A 99 7.00 10.46 5.26
CA GLU A 99 6.98 11.91 5.23
C GLU A 99 8.08 12.51 6.11
N ASP A 100 8.33 11.92 7.27
CA ASP A 100 9.41 12.38 8.14
C ASP A 100 10.77 12.25 7.46
N LEU A 101 11.00 11.13 6.78
CA LEU A 101 12.24 10.93 6.06
C LEU A 101 12.38 11.89 4.88
N TYR A 102 11.28 12.24 4.27
CA TYR A 102 11.26 13.14 3.12
C TYR A 102 11.38 14.61 3.50
N ARG A 103 10.96 14.96 4.72
CA ARG A 103 10.90 16.35 5.15
C ARG A 103 12.17 17.17 4.85
N PRO A 104 13.37 16.68 5.17
CA PRO A 104 14.59 17.44 4.87
C PRO A 104 14.87 17.58 3.37
N TYR A 105 14.25 16.76 2.55
CA TYR A 105 14.49 16.72 1.11
C TYR A 105 13.36 17.30 0.28
N ARG A 106 12.30 17.78 0.94
CA ARG A 106 11.19 18.37 0.21
C ARG A 106 11.63 19.63 -0.52
N PRO A 107 11.24 19.73 -1.80
CA PRO A 107 11.57 20.95 -2.54
C PRO A 107 10.85 22.11 -1.89
N LYS A 108 11.54 23.26 -1.85
CA LYS A 108 10.92 24.40 -1.31
C LYS A 108 9.98 24.90 -2.31
N ARG A 109 8.66 24.80 -2.04
CA ARG A 109 7.72 25.24 -2.95
C ARG A 109 7.64 26.67 -2.82
N ARG A 110 7.77 27.42 -3.86
CA ARG A 110 7.61 28.76 -3.88
C ARG A 110 6.22 29.00 -3.91
N THR A 111 5.60 29.27 -2.98
CA THR A 111 4.22 29.52 -3.08
C THR A 111 4.10 30.78 -3.78
N ARG A 112 3.53 31.01 -4.44
CA ARG A 112 3.40 32.05 -4.98
C ARG A 112 2.92 32.94 -4.43
N ALA A 113 3.09 33.22 -4.07
CA ALA A 113 2.69 34.06 -3.45
C ALA A 113 2.50 35.15 -3.94
N ILE A 114 2.52 35.37 -4.26
CA ILE A 114 2.43 36.26 -4.63
C ILE A 114 1.98 36.76 -4.59
#